data_48352921e6c1cb42aa6712208c27cf77
#
_entry.id   48352921e6c1cb42aa6712208c27cf77
#
_cell.length_a   1.000
_cell.length_b   1.000
_cell.length_c   1.000
_cell.angle_alpha   90.00
_cell.angle_beta   90.00
_cell.angle_gamma   90.00
#
_symmetry.space_group_name_H-M   'P 1'
#
loop_
_entity.id
_entity.type
_entity.pdbx_description
1 polymer ?
#
loop_
_entity_poly.entity_id
_entity_poly.type
_entity_poly.pdbx_seq_one_letter_code
_entity_poly.pdbx_strand_id
1 'polypeptide(L)'
;MFRSRSILGLVVGVVLVVSSAMHSLMGWPGLHAALVAADTPPDLIAGLRIGWHFGGAMILTLGLVTLWSFAERLRGRAVSLRALQAFAAAYALFGVYALLTGDLNPFFLIFVVPGVLLFFAASEPGVAAPDARPLTA
;
A
#
# COMPACT_ATOMS: atom_id res chain seq x y z
N MET A 1 -19.22 9.49 -9.79
CA MET A 1 -17.79 9.09 -9.96
C MET A 1 -16.93 9.32 -8.72
N PHE A 2 -16.96 10.49 -8.08
CA PHE A 2 -16.15 10.81 -6.87
C PHE A 2 -16.33 9.79 -5.73
N ARG A 3 -17.57 9.51 -5.34
CA ARG A 3 -17.89 8.59 -4.24
C ARG A 3 -17.40 7.15 -4.49
N SER A 4 -17.54 6.66 -5.72
CA SER A 4 -17.11 5.29 -6.09
C SER A 4 -15.59 5.11 -5.98
N ARG A 5 -14.80 6.10 -6.41
CA ARG A 5 -13.33 6.03 -6.28
C ARG A 5 -12.88 6.15 -4.82
N SER A 6 -13.57 6.97 -4.01
CA SER A 6 -13.27 7.04 -2.59
C SER A 6 -13.59 5.73 -1.86
N ILE A 7 -14.68 5.05 -2.21
CA ILE A 7 -14.99 3.72 -1.71
C ILE A 7 -13.93 2.70 -2.15
N LEU A 8 -13.52 2.73 -3.42
CA LEU A 8 -12.44 1.88 -3.92
C LEU A 8 -11.14 2.08 -3.11
N GLY A 9 -10.76 3.33 -2.85
CA GLY A 9 -9.60 3.64 -2.02
C GLY A 9 -9.71 3.09 -0.59
N LEU A 10 -10.90 3.15 0.04
CA LEU A 10 -11.12 2.53 1.34
C LEU A 10 -10.99 1.01 1.29
N VAL A 11 -11.55 0.36 0.27
CA VAL A 11 -11.41 -1.09 0.10
C VAL A 11 -9.95 -1.49 -0.04
N VAL A 12 -9.18 -0.76 -0.87
CA VAL A 12 -7.74 -1.02 -1.02
C VAL A 12 -7.01 -0.78 0.29
N GLY A 13 -7.36 0.27 1.04
CA GLY A 13 -6.77 0.54 2.36
C GLY A 13 -6.98 -0.63 3.34
N VAL A 14 -8.19 -1.21 3.40
CA VAL A 14 -8.49 -2.40 4.20
C VAL A 14 -7.64 -3.59 3.74
N VAL A 15 -7.56 -3.82 2.42
CA VAL A 15 -6.75 -4.91 1.85
C VAL A 15 -5.28 -4.76 2.26
N LEU A 16 -4.71 -3.56 2.21
CA LEU A 16 -3.32 -3.32 2.62
C LEU A 16 -3.11 -3.58 4.12
N VAL A 17 -4.03 -3.15 5.00
CA VAL A 17 -3.94 -3.42 6.44
C VAL A 17 -3.98 -4.93 6.72
N VAL A 18 -4.92 -5.66 6.11
CA VAL A 18 -5.01 -7.11 6.25
C VAL A 18 -3.75 -7.80 5.69
N SER A 19 -3.28 -7.36 4.52
CA SER A 19 -2.07 -7.90 3.90
C SER A 19 -0.83 -7.70 4.79
N SER A 20 -0.71 -6.56 5.49
CA SER A 20 0.36 -6.32 6.45
C SER A 20 0.35 -7.36 7.59
N ALA A 21 -0.82 -7.62 8.17
CA ALA A 21 -0.95 -8.62 9.22
C ALA A 21 -0.58 -10.03 8.70
N MET A 22 -1.09 -10.42 7.55
CA MET A 22 -0.76 -11.69 6.91
C MET A 22 0.73 -11.80 6.59
N HIS A 23 1.34 -10.73 6.06
CA HIS A 23 2.77 -10.67 5.76
C HIS A 23 3.60 -10.95 7.01
N SER A 24 3.33 -10.26 8.10
CA SER A 24 4.15 -10.37 9.32
C SER A 24 3.84 -11.62 10.15
N LEU A 25 2.56 -11.99 10.30
CA LEU A 25 2.15 -13.06 11.21
C LEU A 25 2.15 -14.44 10.56
N MET A 26 1.83 -14.52 9.27
CA MET A 26 1.74 -15.79 8.55
C MET A 26 2.92 -16.03 7.61
N GLY A 27 3.41 -14.98 6.96
CA GLY A 27 4.49 -15.11 5.98
C GLY A 27 5.85 -15.40 6.63
N TRP A 28 6.16 -14.72 7.74
CA TRP A 28 7.45 -14.93 8.42
C TRP A 28 7.69 -16.35 8.91
N PRO A 29 6.76 -17.04 9.60
CA PRO A 29 7.00 -18.41 10.06
C PRO A 29 7.37 -19.37 8.93
N GLY A 30 6.72 -19.25 7.77
CA GLY A 30 7.02 -20.09 6.60
C GLY A 30 8.41 -19.81 6.03
N LEU A 31 8.75 -18.52 5.86
CA LEU A 31 10.09 -18.12 5.41
C LEU A 31 11.17 -18.55 6.39
N HIS A 32 10.97 -18.34 7.69
CA HIS A 32 11.91 -18.75 8.73
C HIS A 32 12.18 -20.26 8.70
N ALA A 33 11.14 -21.08 8.59
CA ALA A 33 11.29 -22.54 8.49
C ALA A 33 12.11 -22.95 7.25
N ALA A 34 11.87 -22.31 6.10
CA ALA A 34 12.64 -22.57 4.88
C ALA A 34 14.11 -22.14 5.01
N LEU A 35 14.39 -21.01 5.65
CA LEU A 35 15.76 -20.53 5.88
C LEU A 35 16.54 -21.47 6.82
N VAL A 36 15.89 -21.95 7.89
CA VAL A 36 16.49 -22.93 8.81
C VAL A 36 16.76 -24.25 8.09
N ALA A 37 15.83 -24.74 7.28
CA ALA A 37 16.01 -25.97 6.51
C ALA A 37 17.11 -25.86 5.44
N ALA A 38 17.46 -24.64 5.01
CA ALA A 38 18.55 -24.35 4.09
C ALA A 38 19.89 -24.05 4.79
N ASP A 39 20.04 -24.36 6.09
CA ASP A 39 21.23 -24.09 6.90
C ASP A 39 21.72 -22.62 6.81
N THR A 40 20.78 -21.67 6.70
CA THR A 40 21.11 -20.25 6.62
C THR A 40 21.73 -19.76 7.94
N PRO A 41 22.84 -18.97 7.90
CA PRO A 41 23.47 -18.43 9.10
C PRO A 41 22.49 -17.64 9.98
N PRO A 42 22.55 -17.81 11.33
CA PRO A 42 21.59 -17.19 12.26
C PRO A 42 21.55 -15.65 12.22
N ASP A 43 22.68 -15.01 12.00
CA ASP A 43 22.80 -13.56 11.85
C ASP A 43 22.09 -13.03 10.58
N LEU A 44 22.18 -13.79 9.48
CA LEU A 44 21.45 -13.47 8.26
C LEU A 44 19.93 -13.65 8.46
N ILE A 45 19.51 -14.74 9.14
CA ILE A 45 18.09 -14.92 9.50
C ILE A 45 17.59 -13.75 10.35
N ALA A 46 18.38 -13.28 11.32
CA ALA A 46 18.02 -12.13 12.16
C ALA A 46 17.86 -10.84 11.34
N GLY A 47 18.78 -10.57 10.42
CA GLY A 47 18.70 -9.43 9.51
C GLY A 47 17.47 -9.49 8.59
N LEU A 48 17.21 -10.66 8.00
CA LEU A 48 16.03 -10.88 7.16
C LEU A 48 14.73 -10.71 7.94
N ARG A 49 14.67 -11.14 9.21
CA ARG A 49 13.50 -10.94 10.07
C ARG A 49 13.18 -9.47 10.26
N ILE A 50 14.21 -8.66 10.54
CA ILE A 50 14.04 -7.21 10.71
C ILE A 50 13.50 -6.59 9.42
N GLY A 51 14.12 -6.88 8.26
CA GLY A 51 13.69 -6.38 6.97
C GLY A 51 12.26 -6.82 6.61
N TRP A 52 11.91 -8.08 6.90
CA TRP A 52 10.57 -8.61 6.68
C TRP A 52 9.51 -7.86 7.47
N HIS A 53 9.69 -7.71 8.78
CA HIS A 53 8.72 -6.98 9.61
C HIS A 53 8.69 -5.49 9.31
N PHE A 54 9.83 -4.89 8.92
CA PHE A 54 9.85 -3.51 8.40
C PHE A 54 8.98 -3.36 7.15
N GLY A 55 9.05 -4.30 6.20
CA GLY A 55 8.15 -4.34 5.06
C GLY A 55 6.68 -4.39 5.47
N GLY A 56 6.34 -5.25 6.44
CA GLY A 56 5.00 -5.31 7.01
C GLY A 56 4.54 -3.98 7.62
N ALA A 57 5.40 -3.33 8.40
CA ALA A 57 5.11 -2.01 8.99
C ALA A 57 4.87 -0.93 7.91
N MET A 58 5.62 -0.95 6.82
CA MET A 58 5.42 -0.03 5.70
C MET A 58 4.08 -0.26 4.99
N ILE A 59 3.69 -1.51 4.75
CA ILE A 59 2.38 -1.86 4.18
C ILE A 59 1.25 -1.40 5.11
N LEU A 60 1.39 -1.60 6.42
CA LEU A 60 0.41 -1.13 7.42
C LEU A 60 0.25 0.39 7.37
N THR A 61 1.36 1.11 7.39
CA THR A 61 1.38 2.57 7.34
C THR A 61 0.69 3.07 6.07
N LEU A 62 1.01 2.49 4.91
CA LEU A 62 0.35 2.84 3.65
C LEU A 62 -1.15 2.58 3.71
N GLY A 63 -1.57 1.43 4.27
CA GLY A 63 -2.97 1.08 4.45
C GLY A 63 -3.72 2.08 5.33
N LEU A 64 -3.16 2.44 6.48
CA LEU A 64 -3.75 3.40 7.42
C LEU A 64 -3.85 4.82 6.83
N VAL A 65 -2.80 5.29 6.16
CA VAL A 65 -2.81 6.60 5.47
C VAL A 65 -3.83 6.60 4.34
N THR A 66 -3.96 5.49 3.61
CA THR A 66 -4.98 5.33 2.56
C THR A 66 -6.38 5.42 3.16
N LEU A 67 -6.68 4.66 4.20
CA LEU A 67 -7.97 4.68 4.89
C LEU A 67 -8.33 6.07 5.39
N TRP A 68 -7.39 6.71 6.10
CA TRP A 68 -7.59 8.06 6.62
C TRP A 68 -7.88 9.06 5.49
N SER A 69 -7.06 9.08 4.44
CA SER A 69 -7.19 10.03 3.34
C SER A 69 -8.54 9.92 2.61
N PHE A 70 -8.97 8.69 2.32
CA PHE A 70 -10.26 8.50 1.63
C PHE A 70 -11.47 8.67 2.56
N ALA A 71 -11.33 8.39 3.86
CA ALA A 71 -12.37 8.71 4.85
C ALA A 71 -12.58 10.24 4.96
N GLU A 72 -11.49 11.03 5.00
CA GLU A 72 -11.57 12.49 5.02
C GLU A 72 -12.22 13.03 3.74
N ARG A 73 -11.88 12.47 2.58
CA ARG A 73 -12.55 12.85 1.32
C ARG A 73 -14.05 12.55 1.33
N LEU A 74 -14.49 11.41 1.88
CA LEU A 74 -15.91 11.10 2.00
C LEU A 74 -16.64 12.05 2.94
N ARG A 75 -15.91 12.65 3.91
CA ARG A 75 -16.43 13.73 4.79
C ARG A 75 -16.45 15.10 4.11
N GLY A 76 -16.07 15.19 2.83
CA GLY A 76 -16.02 16.44 2.07
C GLY A 76 -14.79 17.30 2.32
N ARG A 77 -13.77 16.78 3.00
CA ARG A 77 -12.52 17.52 3.24
C ARG A 77 -11.59 17.45 2.02
N ALA A 78 -10.92 18.56 1.73
CA ALA A 78 -9.91 18.62 0.67
C ALA A 78 -8.63 17.91 1.15
N VAL A 79 -8.31 16.77 0.54
CA VAL A 79 -7.09 16.00 0.84
C VAL A 79 -6.33 15.79 -0.46
N SER A 80 -5.04 16.14 -0.46
CA SER A 80 -4.14 15.82 -1.58
C SER A 80 -3.80 14.34 -1.58
N LEU A 81 -4.06 13.66 -2.69
CA LEU A 81 -3.74 12.24 -2.86
C LEU A 81 -2.45 12.01 -3.67
N ARG A 82 -1.67 13.07 -3.98
CA ARG A 82 -0.46 12.94 -4.80
C ARG A 82 0.58 12.00 -4.20
N ALA A 83 0.79 12.08 -2.90
CA ALA A 83 1.70 11.17 -2.19
C ALA A 83 1.22 9.71 -2.28
N LEU A 84 -0.07 9.46 -2.04
CA LEU A 84 -0.66 8.13 -2.21
C LEU A 84 -0.55 7.62 -3.64
N GLN A 85 -0.72 8.48 -4.63
CA GLN A 85 -0.56 8.12 -6.04
C GLN A 85 0.88 7.71 -6.36
N ALA A 86 1.88 8.44 -5.83
CA ALA A 86 3.29 8.08 -5.97
C ALA A 86 3.62 6.74 -5.30
N PHE A 87 3.13 6.51 -4.07
CA PHE A 87 3.29 5.24 -3.38
C PHE A 87 2.60 4.09 -4.12
N ALA A 88 1.41 4.31 -4.64
CA ALA A 88 0.67 3.32 -5.41
C ALA A 88 1.42 2.91 -6.68
N ALA A 89 2.02 3.89 -7.39
CA ALA A 89 2.86 3.61 -8.55
C ALA A 89 4.11 2.80 -8.17
N ALA A 90 4.82 3.20 -7.10
CA ALA A 90 5.99 2.46 -6.62
C ALA A 90 5.63 1.02 -6.19
N TYR A 91 4.49 0.85 -5.52
CA TYR A 91 4.01 -0.46 -5.08
C TYR A 91 3.66 -1.37 -6.26
N ALA A 92 2.99 -0.83 -7.29
CA ALA A 92 2.68 -1.57 -8.52
C ALA A 92 3.94 -1.93 -9.31
N LEU A 93 4.89 -1.00 -9.45
CA LEU A 93 6.17 -1.22 -10.13
C LEU A 93 7.02 -2.28 -9.41
N PHE A 94 7.06 -2.24 -8.07
CA PHE A 94 7.70 -3.29 -7.29
C PHE A 94 7.04 -4.65 -7.55
N GLY A 95 5.71 -4.70 -7.62
CA GLY A 95 4.98 -5.93 -7.95
C GLY A 95 5.32 -6.47 -9.34
N VAL A 96 5.44 -5.59 -10.32
CA VAL A 96 5.88 -5.97 -11.68
C VAL A 96 7.32 -6.50 -11.65
N TYR A 97 8.23 -5.81 -10.97
CA TYR A 97 9.59 -6.28 -10.79
C TYR A 97 9.64 -7.66 -10.14
N ALA A 98 8.91 -7.87 -9.02
CA ALA A 98 8.85 -9.15 -8.33
C ALA A 98 8.24 -10.26 -9.19
N LEU A 99 7.22 -9.95 -9.99
CA LEU A 99 6.62 -10.88 -10.94
C LEU A 99 7.62 -11.33 -12.01
N LEU A 100 8.39 -10.39 -12.58
CA LEU A 100 9.37 -10.67 -13.63
C LEU A 100 10.59 -11.43 -13.10
N THR A 101 11.03 -11.17 -11.86
CA THR A 101 12.18 -11.83 -11.24
C THR A 101 11.82 -13.12 -10.50
N GLY A 102 10.55 -13.34 -10.21
CA GLY A 102 10.02 -14.51 -9.51
C GLY A 102 9.29 -15.49 -10.42
N ASP A 103 9.83 -15.76 -11.62
CA ASP A 103 9.33 -16.75 -12.60
C ASP A 103 7.83 -16.60 -12.93
N LEU A 104 7.37 -15.34 -13.01
CA LEU A 104 5.97 -14.98 -13.27
C LEU A 104 4.99 -15.60 -12.26
N ASN A 105 5.44 -15.83 -11.02
CA ASN A 105 4.59 -16.39 -9.98
C ASN A 105 3.41 -15.44 -9.69
N PRO A 106 2.15 -15.90 -9.90
CA PRO A 106 0.96 -15.06 -9.73
C PRO A 106 0.77 -14.53 -8.30
N PHE A 107 1.46 -15.09 -7.31
CA PHE A 107 1.47 -14.55 -5.95
C PHE A 107 1.84 -13.06 -5.91
N PHE A 108 2.75 -12.61 -6.78
CA PHE A 108 3.19 -11.21 -6.81
C PHE A 108 2.14 -10.22 -7.33
N LEU A 109 1.02 -10.69 -7.88
CA LEU A 109 -0.12 -9.84 -8.19
C LEU A 109 -0.72 -9.18 -6.94
N ILE A 110 -0.43 -9.70 -5.74
CA ILE A 110 -0.79 -9.07 -4.47
C ILE A 110 -0.22 -7.65 -4.31
N PHE A 111 0.85 -7.30 -5.02
CA PHE A 111 1.41 -5.95 -5.07
C PHE A 111 0.85 -5.16 -6.26
N VAL A 112 0.77 -5.78 -7.44
CA VAL A 112 0.34 -5.11 -8.66
C VAL A 112 -1.10 -4.64 -8.56
N VAL A 113 -2.01 -5.52 -8.19
CA VAL A 113 -3.45 -5.23 -8.20
C VAL A 113 -3.83 -4.10 -7.22
N PRO A 114 -3.47 -4.16 -5.92
CA PRO A 114 -3.76 -3.04 -5.02
C PRO A 114 -3.06 -1.75 -5.43
N GLY A 115 -1.83 -1.82 -5.93
CA GLY A 115 -1.09 -0.65 -6.42
C GLY A 115 -1.81 0.05 -7.56
N VAL A 116 -2.22 -0.68 -8.60
CA VAL A 116 -2.96 -0.14 -9.74
C VAL A 116 -4.32 0.43 -9.31
N LEU A 117 -5.06 -0.30 -8.48
CA LEU A 117 -6.37 0.16 -7.98
C LEU A 117 -6.25 1.43 -7.14
N LEU A 118 -5.23 1.51 -6.27
CA LEU A 118 -4.97 2.69 -5.46
C LEU A 118 -4.53 3.88 -6.32
N PHE A 119 -3.65 3.65 -7.30
CA PHE A 119 -3.23 4.68 -8.25
C PHE A 119 -4.43 5.27 -8.97
N PHE A 120 -5.34 4.43 -9.48
CA PHE A 120 -6.56 4.85 -10.15
C PHE A 120 -7.51 5.60 -9.19
N ALA A 121 -7.70 5.11 -7.97
CA ALA A 121 -8.54 5.77 -6.97
C ALA A 121 -7.99 7.15 -6.59
N ALA A 122 -6.66 7.30 -6.53
CA ALA A 122 -5.97 8.54 -6.15
C ALA A 122 -5.80 9.54 -7.32
N SER A 123 -6.08 9.14 -8.56
CA SER A 123 -5.90 9.98 -9.76
C SER A 123 -6.96 11.06 -9.94
N GLU A 124 -7.95 11.16 -9.07
CA GLU A 124 -8.95 12.24 -9.18
C GLU A 124 -8.35 13.61 -8.85
N PRO A 125 -8.68 14.65 -9.62
CA PRO A 125 -8.37 16.02 -9.24
C PRO A 125 -9.00 16.28 -7.87
N GLY A 126 -8.21 16.84 -6.96
CA GLY A 126 -8.70 17.24 -5.64
C GLY A 126 -9.91 18.16 -5.77
N VAL A 127 -10.80 18.11 -4.79
CA VAL A 127 -11.85 19.13 -4.68
C VAL A 127 -11.11 20.48 -4.66
N ALA A 128 -11.37 21.33 -5.66
CA ALA A 128 -10.83 22.69 -5.69
C ALA A 128 -11.19 23.37 -4.36
N ALA A 129 -10.20 23.99 -3.72
CA ALA A 129 -10.50 24.82 -2.56
C ALA A 129 -11.59 25.84 -2.97
N PRO A 130 -12.62 26.07 -2.12
CA PRO A 130 -13.59 27.12 -2.40
C PRO A 130 -12.80 28.41 -2.67
N ASP A 131 -13.07 29.05 -3.80
CA ASP A 131 -12.43 30.29 -4.18
C ASP A 131 -12.41 31.22 -2.96
N ALA A 132 -11.22 31.55 -2.49
CA ALA A 132 -11.07 32.58 -1.49
C ALA A 132 -11.68 33.86 -2.10
N ARG A 133 -12.89 34.21 -1.67
CA ARG A 133 -13.51 35.47 -2.09
C ARG A 133 -12.52 36.59 -1.80
N PRO A 134 -12.17 37.45 -2.77
CA PRO A 134 -11.33 38.57 -2.48
C PRO A 134 -12.04 39.39 -1.38
N LEU A 135 -11.31 39.62 -0.28
CA LEU A 135 -11.75 40.56 0.74
C LEU A 135 -11.82 41.94 0.06
N THR A 136 -13.01 42.32 -0.41
CA THR A 136 -13.25 43.69 -0.87
C THR A 136 -13.14 44.57 0.36
N ALA A 137 -12.08 45.39 0.41
CA ALA A 137 -11.87 46.47 1.34
C ALA A 137 -12.87 47.63 1.04
#